data_5ba9e434f70e57854d8a3104c7abb592
#
_entry.id   5ba9e434f70e57854d8a3104c7abb592
#
_cell.length_a   1.000
_cell.length_b   1.000
_cell.length_c   1.000
_cell.angle_alpha   90.00
_cell.angle_beta   90.00
_cell.angle_gamma   90.00
#
_symmetry.space_group_name_H-M   'P 1'
#
loop_
_entity.id
_entity.type
_entity.pdbx_description
1 polymer ?
#
loop_
_entity_poly.entity_id
_entity_poly.type
_entity_poly.pdbx_seq_one_letter_code
_entity_poly.pdbx_strand_id
1 'polypeptide(L)'
;MISTSLHYATVWEAIADRIPDAPALRHGPLVRSWAEFEARSARLAGALQEQGIGRDDSVASYLYNCPEYFEAFFGPLKLRAVPCNINYRYGSNELVALLENSEAKVLFFDAALRDKVAAIADQATDVRLFVEIGGDSECPVPRAYCYEDLLSGARPAPRIERDDDDVFLSYTGGTTGLPKGVLMGIGRSAGNCLWFRDLFLGLDEQLPAVEFAVRHARDGTPMGAIPASPLMHSTGFIFASLPTLFAGGTVTTLEHRSFDAHELLTAVEDTGAQVVAIVGDAFAIPIVRALDAGRIGDGPYKTESLRAICSAGVAWSAHIKERMLEHMPDVVLVDACGTTEGVTYGIRQIRRGDSPSTANFDAAPGVKVFSPDGGELGPGEVGMLASPTVATGYHRDAEKTATTFFLHDGAQYAMPGDLGRIESDGTLTLIGRGITTINTGGEKVYPGEVEEAIKSLAVVDDCLVVGIPDERFGQSVATLVVAKPGHTLATGAVEAAVRDALAGYKVPRRIRTVDEIPRLPNGKVDYATAATLAQSGDS
;
A
#
# COMPACT_ATOMS: atom_id res chain seq x y z
N MET A 1 27.94 21.36 6.54
CA MET A 1 28.10 19.89 6.60
C MET A 1 26.80 19.30 6.05
N ILE A 2 26.85 18.42 5.05
CA ILE A 2 25.66 17.68 4.62
C ILE A 2 25.36 16.71 5.75
N SER A 3 24.14 16.76 6.27
CA SER A 3 23.69 15.82 7.31
C SER A 3 23.84 14.39 6.81
N THR A 4 24.38 13.50 7.62
CA THR A 4 24.47 12.06 7.32
C THR A 4 23.15 11.35 7.63
N SER A 5 22.17 12.05 8.21
CA SER A 5 20.85 11.53 8.54
C SER A 5 20.08 11.19 7.28
N LEU A 6 19.44 10.03 7.29
CA LEU A 6 18.51 9.53 6.26
C LEU A 6 17.05 9.83 6.62
N HIS A 7 16.79 10.58 7.69
CA HIS A 7 15.43 10.92 8.07
C HIS A 7 14.72 11.72 6.99
N TYR A 8 13.54 11.26 6.53
CA TYR A 8 12.80 11.86 5.41
C TYR A 8 12.67 13.37 5.50
N ALA A 9 12.24 13.90 6.65
CA ALA A 9 12.05 15.34 6.81
C ALA A 9 13.38 16.12 6.70
N THR A 10 14.49 15.58 7.19
CA THR A 10 15.81 16.21 7.09
C THR A 10 16.29 16.25 5.64
N VAL A 11 16.12 15.14 4.91
CA VAL A 11 16.51 15.04 3.50
C VAL A 11 15.65 15.96 2.63
N TRP A 12 14.33 15.96 2.82
CA TRP A 12 13.41 16.78 2.02
C TRP A 12 13.59 18.28 2.28
N GLU A 13 13.87 18.70 3.52
CA GLU A 13 14.25 20.08 3.84
C GLU A 13 15.54 20.48 3.09
N ALA A 14 16.53 19.60 3.07
CA ALA A 14 17.78 19.86 2.35
C ALA A 14 17.60 19.89 0.83
N ILE A 15 16.71 19.08 0.26
CA ILE A 15 16.33 19.12 -1.16
C ILE A 15 15.62 20.45 -1.47
N ALA A 16 14.63 20.86 -0.67
CA ALA A 16 13.92 22.12 -0.85
C ALA A 16 14.86 23.34 -0.81
N ASP A 17 15.89 23.33 0.03
CA ASP A 17 16.90 24.40 0.07
C ASP A 17 17.77 24.46 -1.21
N ARG A 18 17.93 23.33 -1.89
CA ARG A 18 18.86 23.24 -3.03
C ARG A 18 18.20 23.39 -4.39
N ILE A 19 16.96 22.94 -4.51
CA ILE A 19 16.18 22.97 -5.75
C ILE A 19 14.76 23.53 -5.48
N PRO A 20 14.64 24.73 -4.87
CA PRO A 20 13.36 25.27 -4.37
C PRO A 20 12.27 25.37 -5.44
N ASP A 21 12.65 25.72 -6.68
CA ASP A 21 11.72 25.98 -7.77
C ASP A 21 11.35 24.70 -8.57
N ALA A 22 12.05 23.58 -8.32
CA ALA A 22 11.73 22.32 -8.99
C ALA A 22 10.37 21.79 -8.51
N PRO A 23 9.54 21.18 -9.38
CA PRO A 23 8.26 20.63 -8.98
C PRO A 23 8.45 19.41 -8.08
N ALA A 24 7.74 19.38 -6.95
CA ALA A 24 7.69 18.24 -6.02
C ALA A 24 6.40 17.43 -6.18
N LEU A 25 5.25 18.11 -6.27
CA LEU A 25 3.93 17.47 -6.32
C LEU A 25 3.11 18.05 -7.47
N ARG A 26 2.35 17.17 -8.16
CA ARG A 26 1.38 17.55 -9.20
C ARG A 26 0.05 16.86 -8.96
N HIS A 27 -1.06 17.57 -9.30
CA HIS A 27 -2.41 17.02 -9.29
C HIS A 27 -3.25 17.82 -10.28
N GLY A 28 -3.57 17.27 -11.43
CA GLY A 28 -4.16 18.02 -12.52
C GLY A 28 -3.36 19.29 -12.83
N PRO A 29 -4.00 20.48 -12.83
CA PRO A 29 -3.33 21.75 -13.10
C PRO A 29 -2.46 22.24 -11.93
N LEU A 30 -2.63 21.68 -10.73
CA LEU A 30 -1.88 22.09 -9.55
C LEU A 30 -0.43 21.57 -9.63
N VAL A 31 0.51 22.49 -9.46
CA VAL A 31 1.94 22.17 -9.31
C VAL A 31 2.44 22.84 -8.05
N ARG A 32 3.03 22.07 -7.15
CA ARG A 32 3.73 22.58 -5.95
C ARG A 32 5.23 22.35 -6.11
N SER A 33 5.99 23.43 -5.97
CA SER A 33 7.45 23.36 -5.94
C SER A 33 7.95 22.72 -4.63
N TRP A 34 9.23 22.36 -4.59
CA TRP A 34 9.87 21.88 -3.37
C TRP A 34 9.82 22.92 -2.24
N ALA A 35 9.97 24.21 -2.57
CA ALA A 35 9.83 25.28 -1.58
C ALA A 35 8.41 25.40 -1.03
N GLU A 36 7.39 25.28 -1.88
CA GLU A 36 6.00 25.31 -1.47
C GLU A 36 5.63 24.08 -0.63
N PHE A 37 6.05 22.88 -1.04
CA PHE A 37 5.82 21.63 -0.31
C PHE A 37 6.44 21.71 1.08
N GLU A 38 7.68 22.21 1.18
CA GLU A 38 8.38 22.41 2.47
C GLU A 38 7.67 23.44 3.34
N ALA A 39 7.34 24.62 2.78
CA ALA A 39 6.72 25.70 3.52
C ALA A 39 5.33 25.34 4.06
N ARG A 40 4.51 24.62 3.26
CA ARG A 40 3.19 24.13 3.66
C ARG A 40 3.32 23.08 4.77
N SER A 41 4.24 22.12 4.61
CA SER A 41 4.52 21.10 5.62
C SER A 41 5.07 21.69 6.91
N ALA A 42 5.88 22.76 6.85
CA ALA A 42 6.37 23.46 8.04
C ALA A 42 5.24 24.22 8.77
N ARG A 43 4.30 24.83 8.03
CA ARG A 43 3.10 25.45 8.65
C ARG A 43 2.19 24.40 9.26
N LEU A 44 1.98 23.27 8.57
CA LEU A 44 1.23 22.16 9.13
C LEU A 44 1.86 21.67 10.44
N ALA A 45 3.17 21.47 10.45
CA ALA A 45 3.88 21.10 11.67
C ALA A 45 3.67 22.13 12.78
N GLY A 46 3.73 23.44 12.49
CA GLY A 46 3.45 24.49 13.44
C GLY A 46 2.04 24.44 14.01
N ALA A 47 1.03 24.26 13.14
CA ALA A 47 -0.36 24.09 13.57
C ALA A 47 -0.54 22.88 14.48
N LEU A 48 0.06 21.74 14.12
CA LEU A 48 0.02 20.53 14.94
C LEU A 48 0.70 20.76 16.30
N GLN A 49 1.85 21.45 16.33
CA GLN A 49 2.57 21.78 17.56
C GLN A 49 1.75 22.68 18.48
N GLU A 50 1.02 23.67 17.93
CA GLU A 50 0.09 24.53 18.68
C GLU A 50 -1.06 23.74 19.32
N GLN A 51 -1.45 22.61 18.73
CA GLN A 51 -2.43 21.65 19.28
C GLN A 51 -1.81 20.61 20.23
N GLY A 52 -0.53 20.79 20.59
CA GLY A 52 0.19 19.92 21.51
C GLY A 52 0.59 18.57 20.90
N ILE A 53 0.70 18.48 19.58
CA ILE A 53 1.20 17.30 18.87
C ILE A 53 2.73 17.41 18.77
N GLY A 54 3.41 16.33 19.09
CA GLY A 54 4.86 16.28 19.09
C GLY A 54 5.40 14.87 18.89
N ARG A 55 6.59 14.63 19.42
CA ARG A 55 7.29 13.36 19.30
C ARG A 55 6.41 12.20 19.78
N ASP A 56 6.42 11.13 19.01
CA ASP A 56 5.73 9.86 19.26
C ASP A 56 4.18 9.93 19.21
N ASP A 57 3.58 11.13 19.01
CA ASP A 57 2.14 11.25 18.78
C ASP A 57 1.76 10.71 17.39
N SER A 58 0.74 9.87 17.33
CA SER A 58 0.26 9.30 16.07
C SER A 58 -0.67 10.27 15.33
N VAL A 59 -0.45 10.39 14.01
CA VAL A 59 -1.17 11.28 13.09
C VAL A 59 -1.68 10.47 11.90
N ALA A 60 -3.00 10.28 11.83
CA ALA A 60 -3.65 9.39 10.88
C ALA A 60 -4.13 10.11 9.61
N SER A 61 -4.00 9.45 8.46
CA SER A 61 -4.42 9.94 7.14
C SER A 61 -5.45 9.01 6.50
N TYR A 62 -6.71 9.47 6.43
CA TYR A 62 -7.86 8.79 5.81
C TYR A 62 -8.23 9.52 4.52
N LEU A 63 -7.34 9.39 3.51
CA LEU A 63 -7.31 10.23 2.32
C LEU A 63 -7.30 9.41 1.03
N TYR A 64 -7.89 9.95 -0.03
CA TYR A 64 -7.57 9.55 -1.39
C TYR A 64 -6.19 10.07 -1.82
N ASN A 65 -5.74 9.69 -3.01
CA ASN A 65 -4.49 10.20 -3.56
C ASN A 65 -4.63 11.70 -3.84
N CYS A 66 -3.83 12.52 -3.15
CA CYS A 66 -3.78 13.97 -3.30
C CYS A 66 -2.42 14.50 -2.85
N PRO A 67 -2.04 15.72 -3.20
CA PRO A 67 -0.81 16.35 -2.72
C PRO A 67 -0.73 16.47 -1.19
N GLU A 68 -1.86 16.74 -0.55
CA GLU A 68 -1.98 16.89 0.90
C GLU A 68 -1.66 15.59 1.64
N TYR A 69 -1.77 14.43 1.00
CA TYR A 69 -1.33 13.15 1.57
C TYR A 69 0.16 13.19 1.94
N PHE A 70 0.98 13.78 1.08
CA PHE A 70 2.42 13.92 1.31
C PHE A 70 2.72 15.00 2.35
N GLU A 71 1.95 16.08 2.40
CA GLU A 71 2.07 17.11 3.43
C GLU A 71 1.66 16.57 4.81
N ALA A 72 0.58 15.76 4.87
CA ALA A 72 0.13 15.06 6.08
C ALA A 72 1.11 13.96 6.56
N PHE A 73 2.05 13.54 5.71
CA PHE A 73 3.17 12.68 6.10
C PHE A 73 4.39 13.51 6.51
N PHE A 74 4.77 14.53 5.75
CA PHE A 74 5.96 15.35 5.99
C PHE A 74 5.82 16.25 7.22
N GLY A 75 4.67 16.89 7.41
CA GLY A 75 4.41 17.79 8.54
C GLY A 75 4.63 17.12 9.91
N PRO A 76 3.97 15.98 10.21
CA PRO A 76 4.22 15.22 11.43
C PRO A 76 5.67 14.78 11.61
N LEU A 77 6.34 14.33 10.57
CA LEU A 77 7.75 13.94 10.62
C LEU A 77 8.67 15.11 11.03
N LYS A 78 8.30 16.36 10.70
CA LYS A 78 9.04 17.54 11.15
C LYS A 78 9.07 17.68 12.68
N LEU A 79 8.05 17.13 13.36
CA LEU A 79 7.89 17.15 14.83
C LEU A 79 8.35 15.84 15.50
N ARG A 80 8.85 14.87 14.75
CA ARG A 80 9.10 13.49 15.20
C ARG A 80 7.81 12.78 15.65
N ALA A 81 6.66 13.22 15.15
CA ALA A 81 5.39 12.53 15.30
C ALA A 81 5.31 11.36 14.31
N VAL A 82 4.38 10.44 14.54
CA VAL A 82 4.25 9.16 13.84
C VAL A 82 3.11 9.21 12.85
N PRO A 83 3.36 9.47 11.55
CA PRO A 83 2.30 9.39 10.54
C PRO A 83 1.82 7.95 10.39
N CYS A 84 0.51 7.78 10.17
CA CYS A 84 -0.06 6.48 9.83
C CYS A 84 -1.11 6.57 8.71
N ASN A 85 -1.13 5.56 7.85
CA ASN A 85 -2.11 5.43 6.78
C ASN A 85 -3.38 4.74 7.27
N ILE A 86 -4.53 5.15 6.74
CA ILE A 86 -5.81 4.46 6.90
C ILE A 86 -6.39 4.13 5.52
N ASN A 87 -6.88 2.90 5.37
CA ASN A 87 -7.58 2.51 4.15
C ASN A 87 -8.93 3.25 4.07
N TYR A 88 -9.11 4.15 3.08
CA TYR A 88 -10.33 4.94 2.88
C TYR A 88 -11.58 4.11 2.57
N ARG A 89 -11.41 2.81 2.31
CA ARG A 89 -12.51 1.87 2.09
C ARG A 89 -13.09 1.31 3.38
N TYR A 90 -12.38 1.46 4.51
CA TYR A 90 -12.88 0.99 5.80
C TYR A 90 -14.20 1.64 6.18
N GLY A 91 -15.05 0.85 6.82
CA GLY A 91 -16.29 1.30 7.44
C GLY A 91 -16.06 1.91 8.83
N SER A 92 -17.13 2.36 9.46
CA SER A 92 -17.05 3.05 10.76
C SER A 92 -16.39 2.21 11.85
N ASN A 93 -16.73 0.93 11.98
CA ASN A 93 -16.19 0.05 13.02
C ASN A 93 -14.66 -0.18 12.83
N GLU A 94 -14.23 -0.41 11.58
CA GLU A 94 -12.82 -0.60 11.26
C GLU A 94 -12.03 0.71 11.49
N LEU A 95 -12.64 1.85 11.17
CA LEU A 95 -12.02 3.16 11.37
C LEU A 95 -11.84 3.46 12.86
N VAL A 96 -12.86 3.23 13.70
CA VAL A 96 -12.76 3.39 15.17
C VAL A 96 -11.66 2.49 15.73
N ALA A 97 -11.70 1.20 15.39
CA ALA A 97 -10.72 0.24 15.88
C ALA A 97 -9.27 0.61 15.49
N LEU A 98 -9.08 1.15 14.28
CA LEU A 98 -7.77 1.60 13.84
C LEU A 98 -7.32 2.87 14.58
N LEU A 99 -8.20 3.86 14.77
CA LEU A 99 -7.89 5.07 15.51
C LEU A 99 -7.53 4.76 16.97
N GLU A 100 -8.25 3.84 17.61
CA GLU A 100 -7.93 3.34 18.96
C GLU A 100 -6.60 2.60 18.99
N ASN A 101 -6.35 1.68 18.04
CA ASN A 101 -5.10 0.93 18.01
C ASN A 101 -3.90 1.82 17.76
N SER A 102 -4.02 2.79 16.85
CA SER A 102 -2.94 3.74 16.52
C SER A 102 -2.76 4.84 17.56
N GLU A 103 -3.68 4.98 18.52
CA GLU A 103 -3.72 6.09 19.49
C GLU A 103 -3.68 7.46 18.80
N ALA A 104 -4.29 7.56 17.60
CA ALA A 104 -4.21 8.73 16.75
C ALA A 104 -4.73 9.99 17.48
N LYS A 105 -3.91 11.03 17.51
CA LYS A 105 -4.27 12.34 18.08
C LYS A 105 -4.84 13.29 17.03
N VAL A 106 -4.55 13.03 15.77
CA VAL A 106 -5.04 13.80 14.61
C VAL A 106 -5.55 12.84 13.56
N LEU A 107 -6.66 13.21 12.92
CA LEU A 107 -7.18 12.54 11.73
C LEU A 107 -7.31 13.53 10.58
N PHE A 108 -6.47 13.37 9.55
CA PHE A 108 -6.70 13.99 8.24
C PHE A 108 -7.70 13.15 7.46
N PHE A 109 -8.70 13.77 6.84
CA PHE A 109 -9.68 13.05 6.04
C PHE A 109 -10.12 13.84 4.81
N ASP A 110 -10.42 13.13 3.72
CA ASP A 110 -10.99 13.72 2.50
C ASP A 110 -12.45 14.11 2.71
N ALA A 111 -12.87 15.25 2.20
CA ALA A 111 -14.25 15.75 2.31
C ALA A 111 -15.30 14.76 1.81
N ALA A 112 -14.98 13.91 0.83
CA ALA A 112 -15.89 12.84 0.39
C ALA A 112 -16.09 11.71 1.42
N LEU A 113 -15.26 11.66 2.45
CA LEU A 113 -15.36 10.70 3.56
C LEU A 113 -15.98 11.34 4.82
N ARG A 114 -16.42 12.59 4.73
CA ARG A 114 -16.98 13.40 5.82
C ARG A 114 -18.06 12.67 6.61
N ASP A 115 -19.02 12.06 5.94
CA ASP A 115 -20.14 11.37 6.61
C ASP A 115 -19.67 10.18 7.43
N LYS A 116 -18.66 9.44 6.94
CA LYS A 116 -18.06 8.32 7.69
C LYS A 116 -17.33 8.83 8.94
N VAL A 117 -16.61 9.94 8.82
CA VAL A 117 -15.89 10.54 9.96
C VAL A 117 -16.86 11.16 10.95
N ALA A 118 -17.91 11.85 10.50
CA ALA A 118 -18.95 12.39 11.37
C ALA A 118 -19.64 11.30 12.19
N ALA A 119 -19.89 10.13 11.58
CA ALA A 119 -20.53 8.99 12.26
C ALA A 119 -19.69 8.38 13.40
N ILE A 120 -18.38 8.62 13.44
CA ILE A 120 -17.48 8.05 14.46
C ILE A 120 -16.81 9.10 15.37
N ALA A 121 -17.01 10.39 15.11
CA ALA A 121 -16.29 11.45 15.79
C ALA A 121 -16.43 11.45 17.31
N ASP A 122 -17.62 11.06 17.82
CA ASP A 122 -17.88 10.92 19.25
C ASP A 122 -17.25 9.67 19.87
N GLN A 123 -16.95 8.65 19.05
CA GLN A 123 -16.30 7.41 19.49
C GLN A 123 -14.78 7.54 19.46
N ALA A 124 -14.24 8.36 18.56
CA ALA A 124 -12.79 8.62 18.42
C ALA A 124 -12.30 9.60 19.49
N THR A 125 -12.39 9.22 20.77
CA THR A 125 -12.17 10.10 21.94
C THR A 125 -10.75 10.59 22.07
N ASP A 126 -9.76 9.84 21.58
CA ASP A 126 -8.33 10.19 21.60
C ASP A 126 -7.94 11.19 20.51
N VAL A 127 -8.76 11.31 19.45
CA VAL A 127 -8.54 12.26 18.36
C VAL A 127 -8.86 13.67 18.84
N ARG A 128 -7.84 14.51 18.98
CA ARG A 128 -7.95 15.91 19.44
C ARG A 128 -8.35 16.84 18.31
N LEU A 129 -7.89 16.52 17.10
CA LEU A 129 -8.00 17.37 15.93
C LEU A 129 -8.45 16.55 14.70
N PHE A 130 -9.56 16.94 14.10
CA PHE A 130 -9.98 16.48 12.78
C PHE A 130 -9.62 17.53 11.74
N VAL A 131 -9.02 17.15 10.62
CA VAL A 131 -8.60 18.07 9.56
C VAL A 131 -9.17 17.60 8.23
N GLU A 132 -10.08 18.39 7.68
CA GLU A 132 -10.74 18.10 6.41
C GLU A 132 -9.94 18.67 5.23
N ILE A 133 -9.71 17.84 4.21
CA ILE A 133 -9.04 18.21 2.97
C ILE A 133 -10.06 18.24 1.83
N GLY A 134 -10.03 19.31 1.02
CA GLY A 134 -10.91 19.47 -0.14
C GLY A 134 -12.35 19.80 0.20
N GLY A 135 -12.64 20.19 1.44
CA GLY A 135 -13.97 20.64 1.90
C GLY A 135 -14.12 22.14 1.97
N ASP A 136 -15.37 22.57 2.18
CA ASP A 136 -15.76 23.94 2.44
C ASP A 136 -15.48 24.30 3.90
N SER A 137 -15.55 25.59 4.25
CA SER A 137 -15.34 26.11 5.61
C SER A 137 -16.34 25.58 6.67
N GLU A 138 -17.46 24.99 6.25
CA GLU A 138 -18.49 24.42 7.13
C GLU A 138 -18.41 22.91 7.21
N CYS A 139 -17.46 22.38 7.99
CA CYS A 139 -17.38 20.95 8.27
C CYS A 139 -18.28 20.57 9.47
N PRO A 140 -19.24 19.64 9.33
CA PRO A 140 -20.11 19.22 10.43
C PRO A 140 -19.43 18.30 11.45
N VAL A 141 -18.21 17.86 11.19
CA VAL A 141 -17.46 17.01 12.13
C VAL A 141 -17.03 17.85 13.33
N PRO A 142 -17.35 17.46 14.55
CA PRO A 142 -16.93 18.19 15.76
C PRO A 142 -15.40 18.31 15.84
N ARG A 143 -14.90 19.49 16.21
CA ARG A 143 -13.45 19.76 16.33
C ARG A 143 -12.70 19.67 15.00
N ALA A 144 -13.39 19.79 13.86
CA ALA A 144 -12.76 19.78 12.56
C ALA A 144 -12.32 21.19 12.13
N TYR A 145 -11.21 21.21 11.43
CA TYR A 145 -10.68 22.39 10.74
C TYR A 145 -10.58 22.11 9.25
N CYS A 146 -10.84 23.13 8.44
CA CYS A 146 -10.44 23.09 7.04
C CYS A 146 -8.92 23.14 6.93
N TYR A 147 -8.35 22.31 6.10
CA TYR A 147 -6.90 22.19 5.95
C TYR A 147 -6.22 23.53 5.58
N GLU A 148 -6.76 24.24 4.61
CA GLU A 148 -6.18 25.52 4.16
C GLU A 148 -6.32 26.62 5.21
N ASP A 149 -7.42 26.66 5.97
CA ASP A 149 -7.60 27.59 7.07
C ASP A 149 -6.61 27.31 8.21
N LEU A 150 -6.39 26.03 8.52
CA LEU A 150 -5.41 25.59 9.51
C LEU A 150 -3.99 26.07 9.13
N LEU A 151 -3.61 25.92 7.85
CA LEU A 151 -2.30 26.34 7.38
C LEU A 151 -2.15 27.87 7.35
N SER A 152 -3.21 28.59 6.93
CA SER A 152 -3.16 30.05 6.77
C SER A 152 -2.92 30.79 8.09
N GLY A 153 -3.42 30.24 9.20
CA GLY A 153 -3.26 30.78 10.55
C GLY A 153 -1.96 30.38 11.25
N ALA A 154 -1.26 29.38 10.74
CA ALA A 154 -0.16 28.77 11.44
C ALA A 154 1.20 29.40 11.12
N ARG A 155 2.08 29.46 12.14
CA ARG A 155 3.50 29.77 11.97
C ARG A 155 4.27 28.50 11.64
N PRO A 156 5.26 28.56 10.73
CA PRO A 156 6.08 27.38 10.43
C PRO A 156 6.80 26.88 11.69
N ALA A 157 6.79 25.57 11.93
CA ALA A 157 7.61 24.98 12.97
C ALA A 157 9.11 25.13 12.63
N PRO A 158 9.97 25.34 13.63
CA PRO A 158 11.41 25.35 13.41
C PRO A 158 11.91 23.97 13.01
N ARG A 159 13.00 23.93 12.25
CA ARG A 159 13.73 22.69 11.99
C ARG A 159 14.41 22.20 13.27
N ILE A 160 14.31 20.92 13.55
CA ILE A 160 14.89 20.27 14.72
C ILE A 160 15.80 19.11 14.31
N GLU A 161 16.65 18.65 15.22
CA GLU A 161 17.36 17.38 15.04
C GLU A 161 16.39 16.21 15.15
N ARG A 162 16.55 15.23 14.24
CA ARG A 162 15.72 14.04 14.15
C ARG A 162 16.59 12.80 14.18
N ASP A 163 16.00 11.69 14.56
CA ASP A 163 16.66 10.42 14.72
C ASP A 163 16.26 9.47 13.57
N ASP A 164 17.20 8.78 12.99
CA ASP A 164 16.95 7.78 11.96
C ASP A 164 16.19 6.56 12.50
N ASP A 165 16.15 6.39 13.83
CA ASP A 165 15.32 5.39 14.52
C ASP A 165 13.86 5.85 14.75
N ASP A 166 13.49 7.07 14.39
CA ASP A 166 12.09 7.50 14.35
C ASP A 166 11.30 6.57 13.39
N VAL A 167 9.99 6.46 13.63
CA VAL A 167 9.14 5.51 12.89
C VAL A 167 7.93 6.17 12.25
N PHE A 168 7.36 5.49 11.27
CA PHE A 168 5.99 5.70 10.84
C PHE A 168 5.22 4.38 10.89
N LEU A 169 3.90 4.45 10.98
CA LEU A 169 3.04 3.27 10.99
C LEU A 169 2.51 2.97 9.59
N SER A 170 2.66 1.73 9.16
CA SER A 170 2.03 1.22 7.95
C SER A 170 0.97 0.19 8.34
N TYR A 171 -0.32 0.60 8.27
CA TYR A 171 -1.42 -0.30 8.59
C TYR A 171 -1.74 -1.24 7.45
N THR A 172 -1.83 -2.51 7.78
CA THR A 172 -2.24 -3.57 6.85
C THR A 172 -3.39 -4.37 7.44
N GLY A 173 -4.22 -4.96 6.58
CA GLY A 173 -5.26 -5.87 7.04
C GLY A 173 -4.64 -7.06 7.78
N GLY A 174 -5.09 -7.32 9.01
CA GLY A 174 -4.63 -8.44 9.84
C GLY A 174 -5.32 -9.76 9.51
N THR A 175 -4.68 -10.90 9.80
CA THR A 175 -5.28 -12.24 9.68
C THR A 175 -6.39 -12.50 10.73
N THR A 176 -6.46 -11.64 11.75
CA THR A 176 -7.46 -11.68 12.84
C THR A 176 -8.60 -10.69 12.65
N GLY A 177 -8.73 -10.10 11.45
CA GLY A 177 -9.80 -9.16 11.12
C GLY A 177 -9.49 -7.69 11.43
N LEU A 178 -8.71 -7.38 12.44
CA LEU A 178 -8.33 -6.00 12.75
C LEU A 178 -7.04 -5.58 12.03
N PRO A 179 -6.96 -4.34 11.51
CA PRO A 179 -5.74 -3.81 10.92
C PRO A 179 -4.58 -3.82 11.91
N LYS A 180 -3.37 -4.14 11.43
CA LYS A 180 -2.14 -4.15 12.23
C LYS A 180 -1.20 -3.05 11.78
N GLY A 181 -0.73 -2.25 12.73
CA GLY A 181 0.26 -1.21 12.48
C GLY A 181 1.68 -1.79 12.49
N VAL A 182 2.31 -1.81 11.33
CA VAL A 182 3.73 -2.17 11.22
C VAL A 182 4.58 -0.94 11.51
N LEU A 183 5.48 -1.02 12.47
CA LEU A 183 6.42 0.04 12.83
C LEU A 183 7.58 0.06 11.83
N MET A 184 7.58 1.03 10.93
CA MET A 184 8.57 1.19 9.88
C MET A 184 9.66 2.17 10.33
N GLY A 185 10.90 1.70 10.48
CA GLY A 185 12.04 2.55 10.82
C GLY A 185 12.39 3.52 9.67
N ILE A 186 12.46 4.81 9.97
CA ILE A 186 12.63 5.87 8.95
C ILE A 186 13.97 5.73 8.22
N GLY A 187 15.09 5.66 8.94
CA GLY A 187 16.40 5.58 8.31
C GLY A 187 16.61 4.31 7.48
N ARG A 188 16.11 3.17 7.97
CA ARG A 188 16.17 1.90 7.22
C ARG A 188 15.29 1.94 5.98
N SER A 189 14.08 2.49 6.09
CA SER A 189 13.15 2.65 4.97
C SER A 189 13.70 3.61 3.91
N ALA A 190 14.37 4.69 4.33
CA ALA A 190 15.04 5.62 3.44
C ALA A 190 16.19 4.96 2.64
N GLY A 191 16.93 4.02 3.25
CA GLY A 191 17.90 3.20 2.54
C GLY A 191 17.29 2.43 1.37
N ASN A 192 16.10 1.84 1.57
CA ASN A 192 15.36 1.18 0.50
C ASN A 192 14.91 2.16 -0.60
N CYS A 193 14.57 3.41 -0.25
CA CYS A 193 14.22 4.41 -1.26
C CYS A 193 15.38 4.69 -2.23
N LEU A 194 16.61 4.73 -1.76
CA LEU A 194 17.80 4.90 -2.62
C LEU A 194 17.95 3.70 -3.56
N TRP A 195 17.77 2.49 -3.03
CA TRP A 195 17.87 1.28 -3.84
C TRP A 195 16.77 1.19 -4.91
N PHE A 196 15.50 1.51 -4.58
CA PHE A 196 14.42 1.55 -5.56
C PHE A 196 14.62 2.64 -6.62
N ARG A 197 15.12 3.83 -6.22
CA ARG A 197 15.49 4.88 -7.16
C ARG A 197 16.46 4.37 -8.21
N ASP A 198 17.55 3.75 -7.76
CA ASP A 198 18.60 3.27 -8.65
C ASP A 198 18.08 2.13 -9.54
N LEU A 199 17.26 1.23 -8.99
CA LEU A 199 16.59 0.15 -9.73
C LEU A 199 15.69 0.69 -10.86
N PHE A 200 14.84 1.67 -10.57
CA PHE A 200 13.87 2.20 -11.55
C PHE A 200 14.52 3.03 -12.64
N LEU A 201 15.61 3.69 -12.32
CA LEU A 201 16.35 4.51 -13.28
C LEU A 201 17.48 3.74 -13.98
N GLY A 202 17.74 2.49 -13.58
CA GLY A 202 18.82 1.67 -14.14
C GLY A 202 20.20 2.24 -13.85
N LEU A 203 20.42 2.74 -12.62
CA LEU A 203 21.65 3.39 -12.21
C LEU A 203 22.54 2.44 -11.41
N ASP A 204 23.84 2.48 -11.67
CA ASP A 204 24.87 1.76 -10.90
C ASP A 204 25.53 2.65 -9.82
N GLU A 205 25.22 3.96 -9.80
CA GLU A 205 25.79 4.93 -8.87
C GLU A 205 24.92 5.13 -7.64
N GLN A 206 25.46 4.86 -6.46
CA GLN A 206 24.81 5.15 -5.18
C GLN A 206 25.11 6.59 -4.72
N LEU A 207 24.50 7.58 -5.36
CA LEU A 207 24.61 8.96 -4.92
C LEU A 207 23.71 9.24 -3.71
N PRO A 208 24.19 10.05 -2.74
CA PRO A 208 23.32 10.56 -1.68
C PRO A 208 22.11 11.31 -2.25
N ALA A 209 20.97 11.23 -1.56
CA ALA A 209 19.70 11.79 -2.04
C ALA A 209 19.79 13.25 -2.49
N VAL A 210 20.35 14.12 -1.68
CA VAL A 210 20.45 15.57 -1.97
C VAL A 210 21.39 15.84 -3.16
N GLU A 211 22.49 15.12 -3.26
CA GLU A 211 23.43 15.26 -4.38
C GLU A 211 22.80 14.80 -5.69
N PHE A 212 22.10 13.68 -5.65
CA PHE A 212 21.31 13.17 -6.77
C PHE A 212 20.28 14.19 -7.25
N ALA A 213 19.47 14.74 -6.32
CA ALA A 213 18.45 15.73 -6.62
C ALA A 213 19.03 16.97 -7.33
N VAL A 214 20.12 17.51 -6.80
CA VAL A 214 20.79 18.69 -7.37
C VAL A 214 21.34 18.42 -8.75
N ARG A 215 22.01 17.25 -8.95
CA ARG A 215 22.57 16.84 -10.24
C ARG A 215 21.47 16.72 -11.30
N HIS A 216 20.42 15.97 -11.01
CA HIS A 216 19.36 15.69 -11.97
C HIS A 216 18.47 16.92 -12.26
N ALA A 217 18.24 17.78 -11.27
CA ALA A 217 17.56 19.05 -11.51
C ALA A 217 18.37 19.96 -12.45
N ARG A 218 19.69 20.06 -12.26
CA ARG A 218 20.59 20.83 -13.13
C ARG A 218 20.65 20.26 -14.55
N ASP A 219 20.69 18.94 -14.68
CA ASP A 219 20.82 18.27 -15.97
C ASP A 219 19.46 18.15 -16.71
N GLY A 220 18.37 18.66 -16.12
CA GLY A 220 17.02 18.64 -16.71
C GLY A 220 16.39 17.24 -16.79
N THR A 221 16.84 16.31 -15.94
CA THR A 221 16.38 14.91 -15.91
C THR A 221 15.86 14.49 -14.53
N PRO A 222 14.99 15.31 -13.87
CA PRO A 222 14.45 14.91 -12.57
C PRO A 222 13.58 13.66 -12.69
N MET A 223 13.60 12.83 -11.66
CA MET A 223 12.71 11.66 -11.58
C MET A 223 11.25 12.10 -11.46
N GLY A 224 10.36 11.49 -12.25
CA GLY A 224 8.92 11.70 -12.16
C GLY A 224 8.19 10.37 -11.97
N ALA A 225 7.26 10.30 -11.02
CA ALA A 225 6.45 9.10 -10.82
C ALA A 225 4.95 9.40 -10.71
N ILE A 226 4.14 8.44 -11.18
CA ILE A 226 2.69 8.43 -11.01
C ILE A 226 2.30 7.19 -10.22
N PRO A 227 1.95 7.31 -8.93
CA PRO A 227 1.35 6.22 -8.17
C PRO A 227 -0.11 6.05 -8.61
N ALA A 228 -0.35 5.22 -9.64
CA ALA A 228 -1.70 4.90 -10.08
C ALA A 228 -2.45 4.08 -9.02
N SER A 229 -1.73 3.35 -8.18
CA SER A 229 -2.27 2.65 -7.02
C SER A 229 -2.51 3.59 -5.83
N PRO A 230 -3.43 3.24 -4.89
CA PRO A 230 -3.70 4.06 -3.72
C PRO A 230 -2.46 4.28 -2.84
N LEU A 231 -2.25 5.52 -2.39
CA LEU A 231 -1.15 5.90 -1.48
C LEU A 231 -1.26 5.27 -0.09
N MET A 232 -2.44 4.85 0.32
CA MET A 232 -2.64 4.12 1.57
C MET A 232 -1.98 2.73 1.56
N HIS A 233 -1.56 2.23 0.40
CA HIS A 233 -0.84 0.96 0.24
C HIS A 233 0.64 1.17 -0.06
N SER A 234 1.46 0.23 0.40
CA SER A 234 2.92 0.30 0.22
C SER A 234 3.36 0.44 -1.23
N THR A 235 2.62 -0.14 -2.19
CA THR A 235 2.99 -0.10 -3.62
C THR A 235 3.02 1.33 -4.16
N GLY A 236 1.97 2.12 -3.94
CA GLY A 236 1.93 3.52 -4.40
C GLY A 236 2.85 4.43 -3.59
N PHE A 237 2.87 4.25 -2.29
CA PHE A 237 3.56 5.15 -1.37
C PHE A 237 5.04 4.79 -1.20
N ILE A 238 5.33 3.61 -0.63
CA ILE A 238 6.70 3.22 -0.26
C ILE A 238 7.51 2.80 -1.49
N PHE A 239 6.88 2.11 -2.46
CA PHE A 239 7.58 1.55 -3.60
C PHE A 239 7.85 2.56 -4.72
N ALA A 240 7.00 3.57 -4.91
CA ALA A 240 7.17 4.57 -5.98
C ALA A 240 7.32 6.01 -5.48
N SER A 241 6.41 6.49 -4.60
CA SER A 241 6.36 7.90 -4.24
C SER A 241 7.54 8.33 -3.35
N LEU A 242 7.83 7.58 -2.28
CA LEU A 242 8.94 7.92 -1.38
C LEU A 242 10.29 7.89 -2.10
N PRO A 243 10.66 6.88 -2.93
CA PRO A 243 11.89 6.91 -3.72
C PRO A 243 12.00 8.12 -4.64
N THR A 244 10.88 8.52 -5.27
CA THR A 244 10.84 9.69 -6.14
C THR A 244 11.09 10.98 -5.38
N LEU A 245 10.41 11.19 -4.26
CA LEU A 245 10.64 12.36 -3.42
C LEU A 245 12.05 12.34 -2.80
N PHE A 246 12.56 11.17 -2.46
CA PHE A 246 13.93 11.03 -1.96
C PHE A 246 15.00 11.30 -3.02
N ALA A 247 14.62 11.21 -4.29
CA ALA A 247 15.42 11.61 -5.44
C ALA A 247 15.31 13.11 -5.79
N GLY A 248 14.51 13.90 -5.05
CA GLY A 248 14.19 15.29 -5.40
C GLY A 248 13.30 15.41 -6.64
N GLY A 249 12.60 14.34 -6.97
CA GLY A 249 11.72 14.25 -8.13
C GLY A 249 10.31 14.76 -7.88
N THR A 250 9.43 14.51 -8.86
CA THR A 250 8.04 14.94 -8.86
C THR A 250 7.11 13.76 -8.75
N VAL A 251 6.19 13.76 -7.77
CA VAL A 251 5.08 12.80 -7.70
C VAL A 251 3.82 13.46 -8.25
N THR A 252 3.20 12.80 -9.24
CA THR A 252 1.93 13.21 -9.84
C THR A 252 0.82 12.29 -9.37
N THR A 253 -0.19 12.82 -8.67
CA THR A 253 -1.41 12.11 -8.31
C THR A 253 -2.49 12.34 -9.36
N LEU A 254 -3.26 11.29 -9.66
CA LEU A 254 -4.40 11.36 -10.59
C LEU A 254 -5.59 12.03 -9.91
N GLU A 255 -6.44 12.72 -10.70
CA GLU A 255 -7.59 13.49 -10.18
C GLU A 255 -8.80 12.59 -9.89
N HIS A 256 -8.99 11.51 -10.70
CA HIS A 256 -10.08 10.58 -10.50
C HIS A 256 -9.84 9.69 -9.27
N ARG A 257 -10.87 9.55 -8.44
CA ARG A 257 -10.84 8.67 -7.26
C ARG A 257 -10.86 7.18 -7.62
N SER A 258 -11.35 6.83 -8.79
CA SER A 258 -11.28 5.48 -9.37
C SER A 258 -10.24 5.47 -10.47
N PHE A 259 -9.50 4.37 -10.58
CA PHE A 259 -8.48 4.24 -11.62
C PHE A 259 -9.07 4.38 -13.02
N ASP A 260 -8.51 5.28 -13.79
CA ASP A 260 -8.78 5.50 -15.20
C ASP A 260 -7.46 5.40 -15.99
N ALA A 261 -7.39 4.45 -16.93
CA ALA A 261 -6.20 4.21 -17.71
C ALA A 261 -5.92 5.32 -18.75
N HIS A 262 -6.96 5.99 -19.24
CA HIS A 262 -6.82 7.11 -20.17
C HIS A 262 -6.26 8.35 -19.46
N GLU A 263 -6.73 8.63 -18.24
CA GLU A 263 -6.17 9.67 -17.39
C GLU A 263 -4.69 9.40 -17.08
N LEU A 264 -4.35 8.15 -16.69
CA LEU A 264 -2.97 7.76 -16.41
C LEU A 264 -2.06 8.00 -17.63
N LEU A 265 -2.45 7.49 -18.80
CA LEU A 265 -1.62 7.61 -20.01
C LEU A 265 -1.50 9.05 -20.48
N THR A 266 -2.53 9.86 -20.32
CA THR A 266 -2.48 11.31 -20.56
C THR A 266 -1.54 12.00 -19.58
N ALA A 267 -1.62 11.66 -18.29
CA ALA A 267 -0.72 12.22 -17.28
C ALA A 267 0.75 11.83 -17.52
N VAL A 268 1.03 10.62 -18.02
CA VAL A 268 2.38 10.22 -18.45
C VAL A 268 2.90 11.13 -19.56
N GLU A 269 2.09 11.37 -20.59
CA GLU A 269 2.45 12.23 -21.72
C GLU A 269 2.68 13.68 -21.27
N ASP A 270 1.75 14.24 -20.47
CA ASP A 270 1.78 15.64 -20.04
C ASP A 270 2.92 15.97 -19.07
N THR A 271 3.29 15.00 -18.24
CA THR A 271 4.29 15.22 -17.18
C THR A 271 5.68 14.69 -17.52
N GLY A 272 5.78 13.82 -18.54
CA GLY A 272 7.02 13.12 -18.83
C GLY A 272 7.46 12.16 -17.72
N ALA A 273 6.50 11.59 -16.98
CA ALA A 273 6.79 10.66 -15.88
C ALA A 273 7.58 9.44 -16.36
N GLN A 274 8.57 9.03 -15.57
CA GLN A 274 9.45 7.89 -15.88
C GLN A 274 9.03 6.61 -15.18
N VAL A 275 8.30 6.72 -14.06
CA VAL A 275 7.88 5.58 -13.24
C VAL A 275 6.38 5.60 -13.01
N VAL A 276 5.73 4.46 -13.20
CA VAL A 276 4.32 4.26 -12.86
C VAL A 276 4.20 3.08 -11.89
N ALA A 277 3.46 3.26 -10.80
CA ALA A 277 3.17 2.18 -9.85
C ALA A 277 1.73 1.69 -10.02
N ILE A 278 1.59 0.40 -10.27
CA ILE A 278 0.31 -0.30 -10.45
C ILE A 278 0.15 -1.46 -9.48
N VAL A 279 -0.99 -2.13 -9.50
CA VAL A 279 -1.24 -3.35 -8.71
C VAL A 279 -1.79 -4.44 -9.64
N GLY A 280 -0.90 -5.23 -10.20
CA GLY A 280 -1.19 -6.40 -11.03
C GLY A 280 -2.17 -6.16 -12.18
N ASP A 281 -2.89 -7.21 -12.53
CA ASP A 281 -3.82 -7.23 -13.67
C ASP A 281 -4.99 -6.25 -13.50
N ALA A 282 -5.38 -5.91 -12.28
CA ALA A 282 -6.45 -4.95 -12.01
C ALA A 282 -6.21 -3.57 -12.65
N PHE A 283 -4.95 -3.18 -12.81
CA PHE A 283 -4.50 -1.95 -13.47
C PHE A 283 -3.96 -2.21 -14.87
N ALA A 284 -3.19 -3.28 -15.03
CA ALA A 284 -2.50 -3.58 -16.28
C ALA A 284 -3.46 -3.89 -17.43
N ILE A 285 -4.56 -4.64 -17.18
CA ILE A 285 -5.56 -4.95 -18.20
C ILE A 285 -6.25 -3.68 -18.74
N PRO A 286 -6.76 -2.75 -17.90
CA PRO A 286 -7.28 -1.47 -18.40
C PRO A 286 -6.25 -0.65 -19.18
N ILE A 287 -4.97 -0.64 -18.76
CA ILE A 287 -3.89 0.06 -19.46
C ILE A 287 -3.71 -0.54 -20.87
N VAL A 288 -3.59 -1.86 -21.00
CA VAL A 288 -3.46 -2.53 -22.31
C VAL A 288 -4.66 -2.20 -23.19
N ARG A 289 -5.87 -2.27 -22.65
CA ARG A 289 -7.10 -1.92 -23.42
C ARG A 289 -7.09 -0.47 -23.90
N ALA A 290 -6.63 0.47 -23.08
CA ALA A 290 -6.52 1.87 -23.46
C ALA A 290 -5.44 2.09 -24.53
N LEU A 291 -4.31 1.37 -24.43
CA LEU A 291 -3.25 1.40 -25.45
C LEU A 291 -3.72 0.79 -26.78
N ASP A 292 -4.47 -0.33 -26.75
CA ASP A 292 -5.07 -0.95 -27.93
C ASP A 292 -6.08 -0.01 -28.62
N ALA A 293 -6.90 0.68 -27.85
CA ALA A 293 -7.90 1.62 -28.36
C ALA A 293 -7.31 2.92 -28.89
N GLY A 294 -6.14 3.33 -28.36
CA GLY A 294 -5.54 4.63 -28.63
C GLY A 294 -6.35 5.79 -27.98
N ARG A 295 -5.91 7.02 -28.24
CA ARG A 295 -6.66 8.23 -27.85
C ARG A 295 -7.88 8.41 -28.74
N ILE A 296 -9.00 8.82 -28.15
CA ILE A 296 -10.21 9.12 -28.93
C ILE A 296 -9.92 10.35 -29.83
N GLY A 297 -9.68 10.11 -31.11
CA GLY A 297 -9.49 11.13 -32.13
C GLY A 297 -8.05 11.57 -32.40
N ASP A 298 -7.03 11.12 -31.65
CA ASP A 298 -5.68 11.73 -31.66
C ASP A 298 -4.49 10.77 -31.78
N GLY A 299 -4.72 9.51 -32.15
CA GLY A 299 -3.64 8.53 -32.36
C GLY A 299 -3.14 7.87 -31.06
N PRO A 300 -1.92 7.28 -31.05
CA PRO A 300 -1.41 6.57 -29.90
C PRO A 300 -0.98 7.53 -28.76
N TYR A 301 -0.97 7.02 -27.53
CA TYR A 301 -0.37 7.71 -26.39
C TYR A 301 1.15 7.77 -26.52
N LYS A 302 1.75 8.88 -26.06
CA LYS A 302 3.20 9.04 -26.02
C LYS A 302 3.71 8.56 -24.66
N THR A 303 4.38 7.43 -24.66
CA THR A 303 4.87 6.75 -23.46
C THR A 303 6.41 6.64 -23.41
N GLU A 304 7.11 7.35 -24.29
CA GLU A 304 8.57 7.26 -24.45
C GLU A 304 9.35 7.78 -23.24
N SER A 305 8.70 8.56 -22.38
CA SER A 305 9.28 9.00 -21.10
C SER A 305 9.39 7.87 -20.08
N LEU A 306 8.50 6.87 -20.16
CA LEU A 306 8.47 5.77 -19.21
C LEU A 306 9.74 4.93 -19.28
N ARG A 307 10.33 4.69 -18.12
CA ARG A 307 11.47 3.80 -17.89
C ARG A 307 11.06 2.53 -17.18
N ALA A 308 10.17 2.66 -16.19
CA ALA A 308 9.72 1.53 -15.40
C ALA A 308 8.20 1.59 -15.11
N ILE A 309 7.56 0.43 -15.18
CA ILE A 309 6.24 0.21 -14.57
C ILE A 309 6.44 -0.81 -13.47
N CYS A 310 6.19 -0.40 -12.23
CA CYS A 310 6.37 -1.28 -11.07
C CYS A 310 5.02 -1.77 -10.54
N SER A 311 4.99 -3.02 -10.11
CA SER A 311 3.82 -3.68 -9.54
C SER A 311 4.20 -4.52 -8.34
N ALA A 312 3.33 -4.53 -7.33
CA ALA A 312 3.45 -5.42 -6.18
C ALA A 312 2.07 -5.70 -5.57
N GLY A 313 1.97 -6.76 -4.76
CA GLY A 313 0.82 -7.05 -3.92
C GLY A 313 -0.25 -7.96 -4.54
N VAL A 314 -0.36 -8.05 -5.86
CA VAL A 314 -1.27 -8.94 -6.59
C VAL A 314 -0.55 -9.54 -7.78
N ALA A 315 -0.97 -10.71 -8.22
CA ALA A 315 -0.40 -11.37 -9.40
C ALA A 315 -0.55 -10.49 -10.66
N TRP A 316 0.52 -10.47 -11.44
CA TRP A 316 0.58 -9.82 -12.74
C TRP A 316 0.85 -10.89 -13.81
N SER A 317 -0.16 -11.13 -14.65
CA SER A 317 -0.15 -12.24 -15.61
C SER A 317 0.91 -12.09 -16.69
N ALA A 318 1.57 -13.19 -17.03
CA ALA A 318 2.62 -13.22 -18.04
C ALA A 318 2.18 -12.63 -19.39
N HIS A 319 1.00 -13.04 -19.90
CA HIS A 319 0.48 -12.56 -21.17
C HIS A 319 0.16 -11.05 -21.17
N ILE A 320 -0.24 -10.47 -20.03
CA ILE A 320 -0.48 -9.02 -19.92
C ILE A 320 0.84 -8.26 -19.92
N LYS A 321 1.88 -8.79 -19.26
CA LYS A 321 3.24 -8.23 -19.33
C LYS A 321 3.76 -8.19 -20.78
N GLU A 322 3.58 -9.28 -21.53
CA GLU A 322 3.94 -9.35 -22.95
C GLU A 322 3.21 -8.28 -23.78
N ARG A 323 1.91 -8.15 -23.59
CA ARG A 323 1.09 -7.14 -24.27
C ARG A 323 1.53 -5.71 -23.95
N MET A 324 1.87 -5.42 -22.70
CA MET A 324 2.39 -4.11 -22.32
C MET A 324 3.72 -3.80 -23.01
N LEU A 325 4.61 -4.79 -23.13
CA LEU A 325 5.91 -4.64 -23.78
C LEU A 325 5.81 -4.58 -25.34
N GLU A 326 4.70 -5.05 -25.92
CA GLU A 326 4.40 -4.79 -27.33
C GLU A 326 4.15 -3.30 -27.59
N HIS A 327 3.39 -2.63 -26.72
CA HIS A 327 3.07 -1.21 -26.81
C HIS A 327 4.23 -0.30 -26.34
N MET A 328 4.98 -0.74 -25.34
CA MET A 328 6.03 0.04 -24.67
C MET A 328 7.35 -0.75 -24.64
N PRO A 329 8.02 -0.90 -25.80
CA PRO A 329 9.15 -1.84 -25.96
C PRO A 329 10.39 -1.48 -25.15
N ASP A 330 10.56 -0.22 -24.76
CA ASP A 330 11.73 0.29 -24.02
C ASP A 330 11.52 0.35 -22.50
N VAL A 331 10.29 0.04 -22.04
CA VAL A 331 9.93 0.03 -20.62
C VAL A 331 10.45 -1.25 -19.95
N VAL A 332 10.91 -1.11 -18.72
CA VAL A 332 11.19 -2.23 -17.83
C VAL A 332 9.97 -2.47 -16.94
N LEU A 333 9.38 -3.66 -17.00
CA LEU A 333 8.36 -4.07 -16.04
C LEU A 333 9.06 -4.61 -14.80
N VAL A 334 8.77 -4.00 -13.64
CA VAL A 334 9.36 -4.38 -12.35
C VAL A 334 8.26 -5.02 -11.52
N ASP A 335 8.23 -6.34 -11.50
CA ASP A 335 7.28 -7.11 -10.71
C ASP A 335 7.92 -7.55 -9.40
N ALA A 336 7.30 -7.19 -8.27
CA ALA A 336 7.83 -7.43 -6.95
C ALA A 336 6.85 -8.24 -6.09
N CYS A 337 7.39 -9.18 -5.33
CA CYS A 337 6.65 -9.87 -4.28
C CYS A 337 7.26 -9.58 -2.92
N GLY A 338 6.40 -9.34 -1.93
CA GLY A 338 6.85 -9.00 -0.58
C GLY A 338 5.69 -8.73 0.36
N THR A 339 6.03 -8.26 1.55
CA THR A 339 5.07 -7.91 2.59
C THR A 339 5.43 -6.57 3.21
N THR A 340 4.50 -5.96 3.91
CA THR A 340 4.79 -4.71 4.63
C THR A 340 5.84 -4.95 5.72
N GLU A 341 5.81 -6.11 6.36
CA GLU A 341 6.75 -6.49 7.42
C GLU A 341 8.18 -6.70 6.90
N GLY A 342 8.32 -7.33 5.73
CA GLY A 342 9.62 -7.77 5.19
C GLY A 342 10.12 -6.97 3.99
N VAL A 343 9.33 -6.03 3.48
CA VAL A 343 9.55 -5.22 2.28
C VAL A 343 9.51 -6.04 0.99
N THR A 344 10.52 -6.83 0.65
CA THR A 344 10.49 -7.63 -0.58
C THR A 344 11.13 -9.00 -0.40
N TYR A 345 10.51 -10.01 -0.98
CA TYR A 345 11.09 -11.34 -1.12
C TYR A 345 11.84 -11.50 -2.43
N GLY A 346 11.33 -10.89 -3.48
CA GLY A 346 11.93 -10.99 -4.78
C GLY A 346 11.41 -9.94 -5.76
N ILE A 347 12.20 -9.68 -6.77
CA ILE A 347 11.87 -8.75 -7.86
C ILE A 347 12.22 -9.43 -9.17
N ARG A 348 11.38 -9.24 -10.18
CA ARG A 348 11.67 -9.61 -11.55
C ARG A 348 11.61 -8.38 -12.43
N GLN A 349 12.73 -8.05 -13.07
CA GLN A 349 12.78 -7.09 -14.17
C GLN A 349 12.51 -7.84 -15.46
N ILE A 350 11.57 -7.31 -16.25
CA ILE A 350 11.13 -7.95 -17.49
C ILE A 350 11.22 -6.91 -18.60
N ARG A 351 11.90 -7.27 -19.67
CA ARG A 351 12.10 -6.46 -20.87
C ARG A 351 11.51 -7.16 -22.09
N ARG A 352 11.38 -6.44 -23.18
CA ARG A 352 10.92 -7.02 -24.46
C ARG A 352 11.87 -8.15 -24.89
N GLY A 353 11.27 -9.31 -25.17
CA GLY A 353 11.99 -10.52 -25.55
C GLY A 353 12.29 -11.48 -24.40
N ASP A 354 12.07 -11.07 -23.16
CA ASP A 354 12.11 -11.99 -22.02
C ASP A 354 10.88 -12.90 -22.00
N SER A 355 10.96 -14.01 -21.27
CA SER A 355 9.83 -14.90 -21.00
C SER A 355 9.26 -14.56 -19.62
N PRO A 356 8.19 -13.78 -19.54
CA PRO A 356 7.62 -13.39 -18.26
C PRO A 356 6.98 -14.58 -17.54
N SER A 357 6.99 -14.52 -16.22
CA SER A 357 6.31 -15.48 -15.33
C SER A 357 5.35 -14.73 -14.41
N THR A 358 4.34 -15.41 -13.92
CA THR A 358 3.39 -14.86 -12.94
C THR A 358 3.88 -15.04 -11.50
N ALA A 359 4.68 -16.09 -11.22
CA ALA A 359 5.01 -16.49 -9.85
C ALA A 359 6.53 -16.61 -9.55
N ASN A 360 7.40 -16.40 -10.55
CA ASN A 360 8.84 -16.52 -10.37
C ASN A 360 9.51 -15.16 -10.36
N PHE A 361 10.36 -14.96 -9.36
CA PHE A 361 11.09 -13.73 -9.08
C PHE A 361 12.58 -14.03 -8.91
N ASP A 362 13.42 -13.04 -9.00
CA ASP A 362 14.80 -13.14 -8.55
C ASP A 362 14.80 -12.84 -7.04
N ALA A 363 15.29 -13.77 -6.22
CA ALA A 363 15.28 -13.63 -4.76
C ALA A 363 16.05 -12.36 -4.35
N ALA A 364 15.44 -11.54 -3.50
CA ALA A 364 16.12 -10.36 -2.98
C ALA A 364 17.28 -10.77 -2.04
N PRO A 365 18.32 -9.94 -1.92
CA PRO A 365 19.47 -10.25 -1.07
C PRO A 365 19.07 -10.58 0.36
N GLY A 366 19.56 -11.71 0.87
CA GLY A 366 19.31 -12.16 2.23
C GLY A 366 17.98 -12.84 2.47
N VAL A 367 17.10 -13.00 1.49
CA VAL A 367 15.87 -13.77 1.64
C VAL A 367 16.19 -15.24 1.85
N LYS A 368 15.51 -15.86 2.80
CA LYS A 368 15.72 -17.24 3.22
C LYS A 368 14.39 -17.99 3.33
N VAL A 369 14.46 -19.31 3.34
CA VAL A 369 13.33 -20.22 3.52
C VAL A 369 13.52 -21.00 4.82
N PHE A 370 12.49 -21.07 5.64
CA PHE A 370 12.53 -21.77 6.92
C PHE A 370 11.46 -22.88 7.00
N SER A 371 11.82 -23.98 7.62
CA SER A 371 10.88 -25.03 8.01
C SER A 371 9.98 -24.58 9.19
N PRO A 372 8.85 -25.25 9.45
CA PRO A 372 7.96 -24.91 10.56
C PRO A 372 8.61 -24.99 11.96
N ASP A 373 9.66 -25.78 12.12
CA ASP A 373 10.45 -25.92 13.35
C ASP A 373 11.60 -24.91 13.46
N GLY A 374 11.73 -23.99 12.47
CA GLY A 374 12.67 -22.87 12.50
C GLY A 374 14.04 -23.16 11.89
N GLY A 375 14.24 -24.33 11.28
CA GLY A 375 15.47 -24.64 10.54
C GLY A 375 15.52 -23.94 9.19
N GLU A 376 16.67 -23.38 8.80
CA GLU A 376 16.86 -22.85 7.44
C GLU A 376 16.91 -24.01 6.43
N LEU A 377 16.15 -23.89 5.34
CA LEU A 377 16.01 -24.87 4.28
C LEU A 377 16.95 -24.59 3.12
N GLY A 378 17.36 -25.66 2.43
CA GLY A 378 18.20 -25.59 1.25
C GLY A 378 17.45 -25.26 -0.05
N PRO A 379 18.18 -25.10 -1.16
CA PRO A 379 17.58 -24.82 -2.46
C PRO A 379 16.56 -25.90 -2.88
N GLY A 380 15.44 -25.47 -3.45
CA GLY A 380 14.35 -26.32 -3.94
C GLY A 380 13.37 -26.79 -2.86
N GLU A 381 13.69 -26.60 -1.58
CA GLU A 381 12.80 -26.98 -0.47
C GLU A 381 11.71 -25.91 -0.24
N VAL A 382 10.50 -26.36 0.02
CA VAL A 382 9.35 -25.48 0.28
C VAL A 382 9.22 -25.19 1.77
N GLY A 383 9.15 -23.91 2.12
CA GLY A 383 8.97 -23.47 3.50
C GLY A 383 8.46 -22.05 3.61
N MET A 384 8.55 -21.48 4.80
CA MET A 384 8.16 -20.10 5.09
C MET A 384 9.24 -19.13 4.63
N LEU A 385 8.84 -18.15 3.85
CA LEU A 385 9.73 -17.08 3.39
C LEU A 385 10.00 -16.08 4.53
N ALA A 386 11.26 -15.77 4.71
CA ALA A 386 11.71 -14.71 5.59
C ALA A 386 12.64 -13.75 4.85
N SER A 387 12.50 -12.46 5.10
CA SER A 387 13.36 -11.42 4.51
C SER A 387 13.96 -10.52 5.59
N PRO A 388 15.17 -9.97 5.35
CA PRO A 388 15.65 -8.85 6.14
C PRO A 388 14.61 -7.74 6.15
N THR A 389 14.45 -7.04 7.28
CA THR A 389 13.37 -6.08 7.44
C THR A 389 13.83 -4.72 7.91
N VAL A 390 13.10 -3.69 7.46
CA VAL A 390 13.19 -2.33 7.99
C VAL A 390 12.19 -2.09 9.12
N ALA A 391 11.20 -2.97 9.26
CA ALA A 391 10.22 -2.91 10.33
C ALA A 391 10.84 -3.37 11.66
N THR A 392 10.40 -2.73 12.75
CA THR A 392 10.87 -3.05 14.11
C THR A 392 9.89 -3.92 14.89
N GLY A 393 8.66 -4.06 14.40
CA GLY A 393 7.61 -4.86 15.04
C GLY A 393 6.22 -4.38 14.66
N TYR A 394 5.23 -4.87 15.39
CA TYR A 394 3.86 -4.39 15.33
C TYR A 394 3.56 -3.45 16.50
N HIS A 395 2.88 -2.37 16.21
CA HIS A 395 2.42 -1.43 17.22
C HIS A 395 1.42 -2.11 18.16
N ARG A 396 1.70 -2.06 19.48
CA ARG A 396 0.85 -2.62 20.55
C ARG A 396 0.53 -4.12 20.42
N ASP A 397 1.35 -4.88 19.71
CA ASP A 397 1.19 -6.33 19.59
C ASP A 397 2.55 -7.03 19.78
N ALA A 398 2.98 -7.12 21.04
CA ALA A 398 4.27 -7.73 21.40
C ALA A 398 4.31 -9.23 21.11
N GLU A 399 3.19 -9.95 21.29
CA GLU A 399 3.11 -11.39 21.02
C GLU A 399 3.29 -11.67 19.53
N LYS A 400 2.56 -10.93 18.67
CA LYS A 400 2.70 -11.08 17.23
C LYS A 400 4.07 -10.61 16.74
N THR A 401 4.63 -9.58 17.37
CA THR A 401 6.01 -9.12 17.08
C THR A 401 6.99 -10.26 17.35
N ALA A 402 6.94 -10.88 18.51
CA ALA A 402 7.85 -11.97 18.88
C ALA A 402 7.72 -13.21 17.98
N THR A 403 6.54 -13.47 17.39
CA THR A 403 6.31 -14.59 16.49
C THR A 403 6.64 -14.31 15.03
N THR A 404 6.74 -13.03 14.65
CA THR A 404 6.97 -12.63 13.25
C THR A 404 8.39 -12.16 13.01
N PHE A 405 8.98 -11.44 13.97
CA PHE A 405 10.31 -10.83 13.84
C PHE A 405 11.33 -11.58 14.69
N PHE A 406 12.47 -11.88 14.12
CA PHE A 406 13.53 -12.61 14.81
C PHE A 406 14.92 -12.19 14.31
N LEU A 407 15.94 -12.47 15.11
CA LEU A 407 17.33 -12.28 14.71
C LEU A 407 17.89 -13.58 14.10
N HIS A 408 18.53 -13.45 12.94
CA HIS A 408 19.23 -14.54 12.27
C HIS A 408 20.51 -14.01 11.64
N ASP A 409 21.63 -14.65 11.90
CA ASP A 409 22.97 -14.21 11.43
C ASP A 409 23.29 -12.73 11.71
N GLY A 410 22.82 -12.20 12.85
CA GLY A 410 23.03 -10.81 13.26
C GLY A 410 22.15 -9.77 12.55
N ALA A 411 21.26 -10.17 11.64
CA ALA A 411 20.28 -9.33 10.99
C ALA A 411 18.85 -9.58 11.52
N GLN A 412 18.01 -8.57 11.47
CA GLN A 412 16.60 -8.70 11.82
C GLN A 412 15.81 -9.16 10.60
N TYR A 413 15.01 -10.22 10.78
CA TYR A 413 14.15 -10.81 9.76
C TYR A 413 12.68 -10.69 10.13
N ALA A 414 11.84 -10.66 9.11
CA ALA A 414 10.39 -10.84 9.24
C ALA A 414 9.94 -12.10 8.47
N MET A 415 9.10 -12.92 9.11
CA MET A 415 8.49 -14.13 8.57
C MET A 415 6.98 -14.13 8.82
N PRO A 416 6.22 -13.37 8.02
CA PRO A 416 4.78 -13.15 8.26
C PRO A 416 3.88 -14.30 7.78
N GLY A 417 4.46 -15.41 7.23
CA GLY A 417 3.74 -16.63 6.91
C GLY A 417 3.47 -16.87 5.42
N ASP A 418 4.25 -16.25 4.53
CA ASP A 418 4.23 -16.57 3.10
C ASP A 418 5.07 -17.82 2.83
N LEU A 419 4.58 -18.69 1.93
CA LEU A 419 5.26 -19.92 1.52
C LEU A 419 5.93 -19.73 0.16
N GLY A 420 7.12 -20.28 0.04
CA GLY A 420 7.86 -20.28 -1.21
C GLY A 420 9.04 -21.23 -1.17
N ARG A 421 9.81 -21.20 -2.23
CA ARG A 421 11.10 -21.89 -2.34
C ARG A 421 12.07 -21.05 -3.16
N ILE A 422 13.34 -21.23 -2.90
CA ILE A 422 14.40 -20.60 -3.67
C ILE A 422 15.20 -21.71 -4.34
N GLU A 423 15.32 -21.66 -5.66
CA GLU A 423 16.09 -22.63 -6.44
C GLU A 423 17.60 -22.32 -6.35
N SER A 424 18.43 -23.27 -6.77
CA SER A 424 19.90 -23.12 -6.76
C SER A 424 20.43 -22.01 -7.65
N ASP A 425 19.66 -21.57 -8.63
CA ASP A 425 19.97 -20.44 -9.51
C ASP A 425 19.51 -19.08 -8.96
N GLY A 426 18.94 -19.05 -7.75
CA GLY A 426 18.40 -17.85 -7.12
C GLY A 426 16.96 -17.51 -7.50
N THR A 427 16.31 -18.31 -8.33
CA THR A 427 14.88 -18.12 -8.65
C THR A 427 14.03 -18.41 -7.42
N LEU A 428 13.25 -17.40 -7.00
CA LEU A 428 12.23 -17.53 -5.96
C LEU A 428 10.88 -17.84 -6.60
N THR A 429 10.26 -18.94 -6.20
CA THR A 429 8.88 -19.26 -6.55
C THR A 429 7.98 -18.95 -5.35
N LEU A 430 7.09 -17.98 -5.49
CA LEU A 430 6.07 -17.67 -4.49
C LEU A 430 4.92 -18.67 -4.65
N ILE A 431 4.66 -19.45 -3.60
CA ILE A 431 3.59 -20.46 -3.58
C ILE A 431 2.29 -19.85 -3.05
N GLY A 432 2.40 -18.86 -2.19
CA GLY A 432 1.27 -18.12 -1.62
C GLY A 432 1.37 -18.00 -0.10
N ARG A 433 0.44 -17.28 0.50
CA ARG A 433 0.33 -17.30 1.98
C ARG A 433 -0.28 -18.60 2.42
N GLY A 434 0.26 -19.14 3.48
CA GLY A 434 -0.27 -20.33 4.13
C GLY A 434 -1.78 -20.22 4.25
N ILE A 435 -2.42 -20.78 3.30
CA ILE A 435 -3.81 -21.19 3.12
C ILE A 435 -4.85 -20.10 2.80
N THR A 436 -4.80 -18.82 3.19
CA THR A 436 -6.08 -18.11 3.19
C THR A 436 -6.16 -16.63 2.83
N THR A 437 -5.14 -15.93 2.42
CA THR A 437 -5.37 -14.52 2.04
C THR A 437 -5.93 -14.40 0.63
N ILE A 438 -7.09 -13.75 0.49
CA ILE A 438 -7.73 -13.48 -0.81
C ILE A 438 -7.28 -12.10 -1.28
N ASN A 439 -6.65 -12.05 -2.47
CA ASN A 439 -6.20 -10.78 -3.06
C ASN A 439 -7.23 -10.33 -4.11
N THR A 440 -8.06 -9.36 -3.75
CA THR A 440 -9.12 -8.85 -4.61
C THR A 440 -8.89 -7.38 -4.97
N GLY A 441 -8.52 -7.11 -6.21
CA GLY A 441 -8.34 -5.74 -6.72
C GLY A 441 -7.28 -4.93 -5.96
N GLY A 442 -6.21 -5.57 -5.50
CA GLY A 442 -5.15 -4.94 -4.70
C GLY A 442 -5.41 -4.94 -3.20
N GLU A 443 -6.62 -5.29 -2.76
CA GLU A 443 -6.98 -5.41 -1.35
C GLU A 443 -6.80 -6.83 -0.86
N LYS A 444 -6.36 -6.96 0.39
CA LYS A 444 -6.25 -8.25 1.07
C LYS A 444 -7.51 -8.48 1.90
N VAL A 445 -8.17 -9.61 1.66
CA VAL A 445 -9.29 -10.07 2.47
C VAL A 445 -8.86 -11.33 3.20
N TYR A 446 -9.05 -11.32 4.49
CA TYR A 446 -8.73 -12.46 5.33
C TYR A 446 -10.02 -13.25 5.59
N PRO A 447 -10.08 -14.54 5.19
CA PRO A 447 -11.27 -15.35 5.37
C PRO A 447 -11.85 -15.28 6.77
N GLY A 448 -11.01 -15.34 7.81
CA GLY A 448 -11.47 -15.35 9.18
C GLY A 448 -12.32 -14.15 9.61
N GLU A 449 -12.01 -12.94 9.12
CA GLU A 449 -12.81 -11.74 9.42
C GLU A 449 -14.20 -11.80 8.78
N VAL A 450 -14.26 -12.32 7.55
CA VAL A 450 -15.53 -12.48 6.83
C VAL A 450 -16.34 -13.62 7.42
N GLU A 451 -15.68 -14.73 7.79
CA GLU A 451 -16.29 -15.87 8.47
C GLU A 451 -16.89 -15.46 9.82
N GLU A 452 -16.19 -14.63 10.59
CA GLU A 452 -16.69 -14.12 11.87
C GLU A 452 -17.97 -13.30 11.68
N ALA A 453 -17.98 -12.39 10.69
CA ALA A 453 -19.16 -11.62 10.35
C ALA A 453 -20.33 -12.52 9.90
N ILE A 454 -20.06 -13.57 9.12
CA ILE A 454 -21.10 -14.53 8.68
C ILE A 454 -21.61 -15.37 9.86
N LYS A 455 -20.72 -15.84 10.73
CA LYS A 455 -21.09 -16.65 11.93
C LYS A 455 -21.85 -15.87 12.99
N SER A 456 -21.88 -14.55 12.94
CA SER A 456 -22.76 -13.73 13.79
C SER A 456 -24.24 -13.94 13.50
N LEU A 457 -24.59 -14.46 12.32
CA LEU A 457 -25.97 -14.79 11.96
C LEU A 457 -26.44 -16.03 12.72
N ALA A 458 -27.54 -15.89 13.49
CA ALA A 458 -28.07 -16.95 14.34
C ALA A 458 -28.44 -18.24 13.60
N VAL A 459 -28.69 -18.16 12.29
CA VAL A 459 -29.08 -19.29 11.43
C VAL A 459 -27.87 -20.02 10.80
N VAL A 460 -26.67 -19.51 10.94
CA VAL A 460 -25.45 -20.13 10.41
C VAL A 460 -24.88 -21.11 11.43
N ASP A 461 -24.56 -22.31 10.98
CA ASP A 461 -23.87 -23.35 11.76
C ASP A 461 -22.36 -23.27 11.53
N ASP A 462 -21.92 -23.29 10.28
CA ASP A 462 -20.50 -23.13 9.88
C ASP A 462 -20.40 -22.36 8.57
N CYS A 463 -19.23 -21.80 8.30
CA CYS A 463 -18.92 -21.21 6.99
C CYS A 463 -17.42 -21.29 6.70
N LEU A 464 -17.10 -21.25 5.40
CA LEU A 464 -15.74 -21.18 4.91
C LEU A 464 -15.66 -20.15 3.80
N VAL A 465 -14.73 -19.24 3.93
CA VAL A 465 -14.46 -18.19 2.95
C VAL A 465 -13.22 -18.56 2.15
N VAL A 466 -13.32 -18.47 0.83
CA VAL A 466 -12.25 -18.81 -0.12
C VAL A 466 -12.12 -17.77 -1.21
N GLY A 467 -10.91 -17.62 -1.75
CA GLY A 467 -10.68 -16.87 -2.98
C GLY A 467 -10.96 -17.72 -4.20
N ILE A 468 -11.73 -17.20 -5.13
CA ILE A 468 -11.94 -17.82 -6.44
C ILE A 468 -11.39 -16.91 -7.53
N PRO A 469 -10.88 -17.44 -8.67
CA PRO A 469 -10.39 -16.64 -9.77
C PRO A 469 -11.43 -15.65 -10.28
N ASP A 470 -10.98 -14.43 -10.53
CA ASP A 470 -11.81 -13.33 -11.07
C ASP A 470 -10.98 -12.56 -12.09
N GLU A 471 -11.50 -12.41 -13.32
CA GLU A 471 -10.79 -11.76 -14.42
C GLU A 471 -10.43 -10.29 -14.15
N ARG A 472 -11.25 -9.58 -13.36
CA ARG A 472 -11.07 -8.16 -13.11
C ARG A 472 -10.23 -7.91 -11.85
N PHE A 473 -10.38 -8.75 -10.84
CA PHE A 473 -9.81 -8.49 -9.50
C PHE A 473 -8.71 -9.48 -9.12
N GLY A 474 -8.32 -10.38 -10.03
CA GLY A 474 -7.40 -11.49 -9.77
C GLY A 474 -8.08 -12.59 -8.97
N GLN A 475 -8.64 -12.25 -7.82
CA GLN A 475 -9.52 -13.12 -7.04
C GLN A 475 -10.76 -12.34 -6.58
N SER A 476 -11.86 -13.05 -6.37
CA SER A 476 -13.03 -12.55 -5.65
C SER A 476 -13.33 -13.40 -4.42
N VAL A 477 -13.98 -12.77 -3.43
CA VAL A 477 -14.39 -13.45 -2.20
C VAL A 477 -15.59 -14.34 -2.50
N ALA A 478 -15.50 -15.61 -2.14
CA ALA A 478 -16.61 -16.55 -2.19
C ALA A 478 -16.77 -17.25 -0.83
N THR A 479 -17.97 -17.69 -0.49
CA THR A 479 -18.23 -18.41 0.76
C THR A 479 -19.10 -19.63 0.55
N LEU A 480 -18.75 -20.69 1.23
CA LEU A 480 -19.61 -21.84 1.50
C LEU A 480 -20.24 -21.62 2.89
N VAL A 481 -21.54 -21.80 3.04
CA VAL A 481 -22.22 -21.61 4.30
C VAL A 481 -23.08 -22.83 4.61
N VAL A 482 -23.00 -23.30 5.84
CA VAL A 482 -23.83 -24.37 6.40
C VAL A 482 -24.90 -23.71 7.27
N ALA A 483 -26.17 -23.93 6.95
CA ALA A 483 -27.27 -23.46 7.77
C ALA A 483 -27.54 -24.44 8.92
N LYS A 484 -27.99 -23.94 10.07
CA LYS A 484 -28.45 -24.77 11.17
C LYS A 484 -29.64 -25.65 10.75
N PRO A 485 -29.77 -26.85 11.31
CA PRO A 485 -30.90 -27.73 10.99
C PRO A 485 -32.25 -27.02 11.10
N GLY A 486 -33.07 -27.17 10.06
CA GLY A 486 -34.42 -26.58 10.00
C GLY A 486 -34.43 -25.08 9.62
N HIS A 487 -33.31 -24.47 9.30
CA HIS A 487 -33.23 -23.07 8.88
C HIS A 487 -32.88 -22.95 7.39
N THR A 488 -33.39 -21.91 6.78
CA THR A 488 -33.02 -21.53 5.40
C THR A 488 -32.22 -20.21 5.45
N LEU A 489 -31.10 -20.18 4.78
CA LEU A 489 -30.24 -19.00 4.69
C LEU A 489 -30.53 -18.24 3.40
N ALA A 490 -30.92 -16.97 3.52
CA ALA A 490 -30.97 -16.07 2.39
C ALA A 490 -29.59 -15.47 2.11
N THR A 491 -29.10 -15.54 0.87
CA THR A 491 -27.78 -14.98 0.48
C THR A 491 -27.67 -13.50 0.82
N GLY A 492 -28.75 -12.73 0.65
CA GLY A 492 -28.79 -11.32 1.02
C GLY A 492 -28.56 -11.03 2.52
N ALA A 493 -28.89 -11.98 3.41
CA ALA A 493 -28.61 -11.83 4.83
C ALA A 493 -27.10 -11.96 5.12
N VAL A 494 -26.41 -12.85 4.41
CA VAL A 494 -24.94 -12.99 4.48
C VAL A 494 -24.25 -11.73 3.98
N GLU A 495 -24.68 -11.21 2.81
CA GLU A 495 -24.12 -9.97 2.28
C GLU A 495 -24.34 -8.79 3.22
N ALA A 496 -25.54 -8.68 3.82
CA ALA A 496 -25.85 -7.60 4.75
C ALA A 496 -24.97 -7.69 6.01
N ALA A 497 -24.86 -8.87 6.62
CA ALA A 497 -24.01 -9.05 7.81
C ALA A 497 -22.56 -8.67 7.58
N VAL A 498 -21.98 -9.06 6.43
CA VAL A 498 -20.61 -8.68 6.08
C VAL A 498 -20.51 -7.19 5.78
N ARG A 499 -21.48 -6.59 5.08
CA ARG A 499 -21.49 -5.16 4.73
C ARG A 499 -21.65 -4.26 5.96
N ASP A 500 -22.38 -4.73 6.95
CA ASP A 500 -22.59 -3.98 8.21
C ASP A 500 -21.34 -4.01 9.11
N ALA A 501 -20.57 -5.09 9.02
CA ALA A 501 -19.39 -5.29 9.87
C ALA A 501 -18.07 -4.84 9.21
N LEU A 502 -17.96 -4.97 7.88
CA LEU A 502 -16.69 -4.85 7.15
C LEU A 502 -16.82 -3.97 5.90
N ALA A 503 -15.66 -3.60 5.34
CA ALA A 503 -15.60 -2.83 4.11
C ALA A 503 -16.20 -3.57 2.89
N GLY A 504 -16.81 -2.84 1.98
CA GLY A 504 -17.61 -3.39 0.89
C GLY A 504 -16.87 -4.34 -0.07
N TYR A 505 -15.53 -4.22 -0.22
CA TYR A 505 -14.73 -5.13 -1.04
C TYR A 505 -14.56 -6.52 -0.42
N LYS A 506 -14.85 -6.68 0.87
CA LYS A 506 -14.80 -7.94 1.63
C LYS A 506 -16.10 -8.75 1.51
N VAL A 507 -17.17 -8.15 1.01
CA VAL A 507 -18.46 -8.82 0.83
C VAL A 507 -18.32 -9.94 -0.20
N PRO A 508 -18.71 -11.19 0.14
CA PRO A 508 -18.63 -12.31 -0.79
C PRO A 508 -19.47 -12.04 -2.05
N ARG A 509 -18.85 -12.25 -3.21
CA ARG A 509 -19.53 -12.13 -4.51
C ARG A 509 -20.23 -13.40 -4.93
N ARG A 510 -19.87 -14.52 -4.32
CA ARG A 510 -20.54 -15.80 -4.47
C ARG A 510 -20.78 -16.40 -3.10
N ILE A 511 -22.01 -16.78 -2.85
CA ILE A 511 -22.46 -17.39 -1.60
C ILE A 511 -23.14 -18.69 -1.98
N ARG A 512 -22.67 -19.80 -1.45
CA ARG A 512 -23.26 -21.11 -1.69
C ARG A 512 -23.57 -21.80 -0.38
N THR A 513 -24.81 -22.26 -0.25
CA THR A 513 -25.21 -23.14 0.86
C THR A 513 -24.79 -24.55 0.55
N VAL A 514 -24.17 -25.21 1.52
CA VAL A 514 -23.73 -26.60 1.46
C VAL A 514 -24.18 -27.35 2.71
N ASP A 515 -24.25 -28.68 2.63
CA ASP A 515 -24.62 -29.50 3.77
C ASP A 515 -23.48 -29.59 4.80
N GLU A 516 -22.22 -29.57 4.31
CA GLU A 516 -21.02 -29.60 5.17
C GLU A 516 -19.84 -28.88 4.49
N ILE A 517 -18.90 -28.39 5.29
CA ILE A 517 -17.63 -27.83 4.80
C ILE A 517 -16.69 -28.97 4.40
N PRO A 518 -16.12 -28.98 3.18
CA PRO A 518 -15.21 -30.02 2.72
C PRO A 518 -13.98 -30.15 3.63
N ARG A 519 -13.66 -31.40 4.03
CA ARG A 519 -12.51 -31.69 4.86
C ARG A 519 -11.69 -32.86 4.32
N LEU A 520 -10.38 -32.75 4.49
CA LEU A 520 -9.44 -33.85 4.21
C LEU A 520 -9.61 -34.98 5.25
N PRO A 521 -9.09 -36.20 4.96
CA PRO A 521 -9.17 -37.34 5.88
C PRO A 521 -8.56 -37.08 7.28
N ASN A 522 -7.66 -36.11 7.40
CA ASN A 522 -7.05 -35.69 8.67
C ASN A 522 -7.88 -34.63 9.43
N GLY A 523 -9.11 -34.31 8.97
CA GLY A 523 -10.02 -33.35 9.57
C GLY A 523 -9.76 -31.88 9.21
N LYS A 524 -8.67 -31.57 8.52
CA LYS A 524 -8.38 -30.20 8.04
C LYS A 524 -9.27 -29.84 6.86
N VAL A 525 -9.55 -28.54 6.70
CA VAL A 525 -10.32 -28.01 5.59
C VAL A 525 -9.66 -28.36 4.25
N ASP A 526 -10.45 -28.86 3.30
CA ASP A 526 -10.03 -29.05 1.91
C ASP A 526 -10.35 -27.79 1.08
N TYR A 527 -9.41 -26.86 1.07
CA TYR A 527 -9.56 -25.57 0.37
C TYR A 527 -9.68 -25.73 -1.15
N ALA A 528 -9.06 -26.76 -1.73
CA ALA A 528 -9.13 -26.98 -3.19
C ALA A 528 -10.54 -27.41 -3.59
N THR A 529 -11.12 -28.36 -2.89
CA THR A 529 -12.52 -28.79 -3.10
C THR A 529 -13.49 -27.63 -2.78
N ALA A 530 -13.26 -26.88 -1.70
CA ALA A 530 -14.09 -25.75 -1.34
C ALA A 530 -14.08 -24.65 -2.41
N ALA A 531 -12.93 -24.30 -2.95
CA ALA A 531 -12.82 -23.30 -4.02
C ALA A 531 -13.55 -23.78 -5.29
N THR A 532 -13.42 -25.07 -5.65
CA THR A 532 -14.13 -25.65 -6.79
C THR A 532 -15.65 -25.61 -6.59
N LEU A 533 -16.13 -25.97 -5.40
CA LEU A 533 -17.55 -25.87 -5.06
C LEU A 533 -18.05 -24.42 -5.11
N ALA A 534 -17.29 -23.49 -4.57
CA ALA A 534 -17.66 -22.08 -4.59
C ALA A 534 -17.68 -21.46 -6.01
N GLN A 535 -16.89 -22.00 -6.95
CA GLN A 535 -16.90 -21.60 -8.36
C GLN A 535 -18.06 -22.18 -9.14
N SER A 536 -18.43 -23.43 -8.88
CA SER A 536 -19.55 -24.12 -9.54
C SER A 536 -20.87 -23.58 -8.99
N GLY A 537 -21.25 -22.37 -9.39
CA GLY A 537 -22.51 -21.76 -9.00
C GLY A 537 -23.65 -22.31 -9.81
N ASP A 538 -24.81 -22.53 -9.17
CA ASP A 538 -26.07 -22.55 -9.89
C ASP A 538 -26.26 -21.17 -10.52
N SER A 539 -26.40 -21.16 -11.84
CA SER A 539 -26.79 -20.01 -12.67
C SER A 539 -28.18 -19.51 -12.31
#